data_17f8f16a62da23e60213d041ce72c4d1
#
_entry.id   17f8f16a62da23e60213d041ce72c4d1
#
_cell.length_a   1.000
_cell.length_b   1.000
_cell.length_c   1.000
_cell.angle_alpha   90.00
_cell.angle_beta   90.00
_cell.angle_gamma   90.00
#
_symmetry.space_group_name_H-M   'P 1'
#
loop_
_entity.id
_entity.type
_entity.pdbx_description
1 polymer ?
#
loop_
_entity_poly.entity_id
_entity_poly.type
_entity_poly.pdbx_seq_one_letter_code
_entity_poly.pdbx_strand_id
1 'polypeptide(L)'
;MKWLRYLLGEGLLYRLYRRRILKEIEGLAKPQHVAMILDGNRRWAKLRALESSAHGHRAGADKIHEFLSWCEEQGIEVVTLYLLSSDNLGARESAELDDLAIIIENLADQLSRFSNWRVKHVGSTKELPQHLRDTLAGAAERTSKNSGLHINLAVGYGGREEIT
;
A
#
# COMPACT_ATOMS: atom_id res chain seq x y z
N MET A 1 -14.66 -31.75 -9.64
CA MET A 1 -15.69 -30.76 -9.28
C MET A 1 -15.21 -29.51 -8.52
N LYS A 2 -13.99 -29.47 -7.91
CA LYS A 2 -13.44 -28.24 -7.25
C LYS A 2 -13.00 -27.14 -8.23
N TRP A 3 -12.50 -27.49 -9.40
CA TRP A 3 -12.01 -26.56 -10.41
C TRP A 3 -13.11 -25.76 -11.14
N LEU A 4 -14.31 -26.30 -11.25
CA LEU A 4 -15.47 -25.59 -11.86
C LEU A 4 -15.99 -24.47 -10.94
N ARG A 5 -15.89 -24.63 -9.61
CA ARG A 5 -16.13 -23.53 -8.64
C ARG A 5 -15.11 -22.41 -8.78
N TYR A 6 -13.88 -22.73 -9.15
CA TYR A 6 -12.80 -21.73 -9.36
C TYR A 6 -13.02 -20.91 -10.64
N LEU A 7 -13.55 -21.52 -11.71
CA LEU A 7 -13.74 -20.86 -13.01
C LEU A 7 -15.04 -20.04 -13.11
N LEU A 8 -16.12 -20.44 -12.43
CA LEU A 8 -17.43 -19.81 -12.57
C LEU A 8 -17.93 -19.07 -11.31
N GLY A 9 -17.43 -19.40 -10.12
CA GLY A 9 -18.03 -18.91 -8.86
C GLY A 9 -17.46 -17.59 -8.36
N GLU A 10 -16.18 -17.55 -8.08
CA GLU A 10 -15.60 -16.39 -7.38
C GLU A 10 -15.51 -15.13 -8.28
N GLY A 11 -15.10 -15.27 -9.52
CA GLY A 11 -14.99 -14.13 -10.44
C GLY A 11 -16.32 -13.48 -10.79
N LEU A 12 -17.38 -14.30 -11.03
CA LEU A 12 -18.70 -13.79 -11.40
C LEU A 12 -19.44 -13.20 -10.19
N LEU A 13 -19.42 -13.91 -9.06
CA LEU A 13 -19.99 -13.42 -7.81
C LEU A 13 -19.32 -12.12 -7.34
N TYR A 14 -18.00 -12.06 -7.42
CA TYR A 14 -17.26 -10.85 -7.10
C TYR A 14 -17.63 -9.67 -8.02
N ARG A 15 -17.77 -9.90 -9.33
CA ARG A 15 -18.20 -8.86 -10.28
C ARG A 15 -19.62 -8.37 -10.01
N LEU A 16 -20.53 -9.27 -9.67
CA LEU A 16 -21.91 -8.91 -9.32
C LEU A 16 -21.94 -8.12 -8.01
N TYR A 17 -21.18 -8.58 -6.99
CA TYR A 17 -21.05 -7.88 -5.72
C TYR A 17 -20.44 -6.48 -5.91
N ARG A 18 -19.34 -6.38 -6.66
CA ARG A 18 -18.71 -5.08 -6.98
C ARG A 18 -19.69 -4.13 -7.67
N ARG A 19 -20.45 -4.62 -8.68
CA ARG A 19 -21.47 -3.82 -9.36
C ARG A 19 -22.55 -3.32 -8.41
N ARG A 20 -22.98 -4.17 -7.49
CA ARG A 20 -23.98 -3.81 -6.48
C ARG A 20 -23.43 -2.71 -5.57
N ILE A 21 -22.23 -2.87 -5.01
CA ILE A 21 -21.60 -1.85 -4.16
C ILE A 21 -21.43 -0.53 -4.92
N LEU A 22 -20.92 -0.56 -6.14
CA LEU A 22 -20.74 0.66 -6.95
C LEU A 22 -22.07 1.39 -7.16
N LYS A 23 -23.15 0.66 -7.37
CA LYS A 23 -24.50 1.24 -7.50
C LYS A 23 -25.02 1.81 -6.17
N GLU A 24 -24.75 1.13 -5.05
CA GLU A 24 -25.12 1.61 -3.70
C GLU A 24 -24.40 2.90 -3.30
N ILE A 25 -23.15 3.09 -3.73
CA ILE A 25 -22.36 4.29 -3.43
C ILE A 25 -22.47 5.38 -4.52
N GLU A 26 -23.17 5.12 -5.61
CA GLU A 26 -23.38 6.09 -6.68
C GLU A 26 -24.13 7.31 -6.15
N GLY A 27 -23.60 8.50 -6.39
CA GLY A 27 -24.21 9.76 -5.93
C GLY A 27 -24.00 10.08 -4.44
N LEU A 28 -23.38 9.20 -3.65
CA LEU A 28 -23.02 9.51 -2.27
C LEU A 28 -21.77 10.38 -2.20
N ALA A 29 -21.65 11.20 -1.14
CA ALA A 29 -20.44 11.94 -0.84
C ALA A 29 -19.27 10.96 -0.60
N LYS A 30 -18.15 11.20 -1.27
CA LYS A 30 -16.95 10.39 -1.18
C LYS A 30 -15.87 11.10 -0.37
N PRO A 31 -15.04 10.36 0.38
CA PRO A 31 -13.90 10.96 1.06
C PRO A 31 -12.90 11.49 0.01
N GLN A 32 -12.30 12.63 0.27
CA GLN A 32 -11.22 13.15 -0.58
C GLN A 32 -9.88 12.47 -0.26
N HIS A 33 -9.71 12.01 0.97
CA HIS A 33 -8.51 11.36 1.44
C HIS A 33 -8.84 10.06 2.19
N VAL A 34 -8.18 8.98 1.80
CA VAL A 34 -8.28 7.67 2.46
C VAL A 34 -6.91 7.26 3.00
N ALA A 35 -6.85 6.89 4.27
CA ALA A 35 -5.66 6.29 4.86
C ALA A 35 -5.87 4.79 5.08
N MET A 36 -4.87 3.98 4.73
CA MET A 36 -4.87 2.54 4.92
C MET A 36 -3.67 2.09 5.73
N ILE A 37 -3.94 1.35 6.80
CA ILE A 37 -2.91 0.65 7.58
C ILE A 37 -2.82 -0.78 7.04
N LEU A 38 -1.64 -1.15 6.53
CA LEU A 38 -1.39 -2.48 5.99
C LEU A 38 -1.01 -3.47 7.11
N ASP A 39 -1.97 -3.80 7.94
CA ASP A 39 -1.80 -4.75 9.05
C ASP A 39 -2.26 -6.16 8.68
N GLY A 40 -1.80 -7.14 9.47
CA GLY A 40 -2.19 -8.53 9.37
C GLY A 40 -1.31 -9.40 8.46
N ASN A 41 -0.34 -8.84 7.75
CA ASN A 41 0.53 -9.54 6.80
C ASN A 41 1.27 -10.74 7.44
N ARG A 42 1.82 -10.58 8.65
CA ARG A 42 2.48 -11.65 9.42
C ARG A 42 1.50 -12.74 9.84
N ARG A 43 0.30 -12.36 10.31
CA ARG A 43 -0.76 -13.32 10.69
C ARG A 43 -1.23 -14.12 9.49
N TRP A 44 -1.40 -13.45 8.36
CA TRP A 44 -1.79 -14.10 7.11
C TRP A 44 -0.74 -15.11 6.64
N ALA A 45 0.56 -14.77 6.68
CA ALA A 45 1.64 -15.68 6.34
C ALA A 45 1.65 -16.93 7.24
N LYS A 46 1.48 -16.75 8.57
CA LYS A 46 1.36 -17.87 9.53
C LYS A 46 0.17 -18.79 9.22
N LEU A 47 -1.00 -18.22 8.94
CA LEU A 47 -2.21 -19.01 8.62
C LEU A 47 -2.07 -19.79 7.31
N ARG A 48 -1.19 -19.35 6.41
CA ARG A 48 -0.89 -20.03 5.15
C ARG A 48 0.32 -20.97 5.24
N ALA A 49 0.88 -21.16 6.45
CA ALA A 49 2.09 -21.96 6.68
C ALA A 49 3.27 -21.57 5.76
N LEU A 50 3.43 -20.28 5.51
CA LEU A 50 4.52 -19.74 4.69
C LEU A 50 5.79 -19.60 5.56
N GLU A 51 6.95 -19.87 4.97
CA GLU A 51 8.25 -19.92 5.66
C GLU A 51 8.67 -18.57 6.26
N SER A 52 8.24 -17.46 5.66
CA SER A 52 8.65 -16.12 6.09
C SER A 52 7.49 -15.12 6.09
N SER A 53 7.54 -14.15 7.02
CA SER A 53 6.64 -12.99 7.06
C SER A 53 6.74 -12.12 5.79
N ALA A 54 7.89 -12.15 5.10
CA ALA A 54 8.11 -11.43 3.84
C ALA A 54 7.08 -11.82 2.76
N HIS A 55 6.65 -13.09 2.70
CA HIS A 55 5.59 -13.52 1.78
C HIS A 55 4.26 -12.82 2.06
N GLY A 56 3.92 -12.60 3.33
CA GLY A 56 2.74 -11.84 3.71
C GLY A 56 2.83 -10.37 3.33
N HIS A 57 3.98 -9.75 3.53
CA HIS A 57 4.23 -8.36 3.15
C HIS A 57 4.15 -8.16 1.62
N ARG A 58 4.73 -9.08 0.84
CA ARG A 58 4.61 -9.05 -0.64
C ARG A 58 3.17 -9.19 -1.10
N ALA A 59 2.43 -10.17 -0.56
CA ALA A 59 1.02 -10.34 -0.90
C ALA A 59 0.16 -9.11 -0.54
N GLY A 60 0.51 -8.41 0.56
CA GLY A 60 -0.09 -7.13 0.92
C GLY A 60 0.24 -6.04 -0.09
N ALA A 61 1.51 -5.94 -0.49
CA ALA A 61 1.97 -4.96 -1.49
C ALA A 61 1.26 -5.15 -2.84
N ASP A 62 1.09 -6.39 -3.31
CA ASP A 62 0.38 -6.70 -4.56
C ASP A 62 -1.09 -6.19 -4.54
N LYS A 63 -1.73 -6.19 -3.36
CA LYS A 63 -3.10 -5.68 -3.21
C LYS A 63 -3.22 -4.15 -3.23
N ILE A 64 -2.12 -3.45 -2.99
CA ILE A 64 -2.10 -1.97 -2.99
C ILE A 64 -2.48 -1.43 -4.37
N HIS A 65 -1.96 -2.01 -5.46
CA HIS A 65 -2.26 -1.55 -6.82
C HIS A 65 -3.76 -1.61 -7.12
N GLU A 66 -4.41 -2.71 -6.76
CA GLU A 66 -5.86 -2.88 -6.94
C GLU A 66 -6.65 -1.86 -6.12
N PHE A 67 -6.24 -1.64 -4.87
CA PHE A 67 -6.85 -0.65 -3.99
C PHE A 67 -6.69 0.78 -4.52
N LEU A 68 -5.50 1.16 -4.98
CA LEU A 68 -5.25 2.49 -5.55
C LEU A 68 -6.07 2.72 -6.82
N SER A 69 -6.20 1.70 -7.67
CA SER A 69 -7.06 1.78 -8.86
C SER A 69 -8.51 2.02 -8.48
N TRP A 70 -9.02 1.36 -7.43
CA TRP A 70 -10.38 1.63 -6.94
C TRP A 70 -10.53 3.05 -6.39
N CYS A 71 -9.52 3.56 -5.67
CA CYS A 71 -9.53 4.94 -5.19
C CYS A 71 -9.61 5.93 -6.36
N GLU A 72 -8.79 5.74 -7.39
CA GLU A 72 -8.78 6.58 -8.59
C GLU A 72 -10.12 6.50 -9.34
N GLU A 73 -10.68 5.30 -9.56
CA GLU A 73 -12.00 5.10 -10.16
C GLU A 73 -13.12 5.82 -9.40
N GLN A 74 -12.99 5.95 -8.08
CA GLN A 74 -13.98 6.61 -7.23
C GLN A 74 -13.73 8.13 -7.09
N GLY A 75 -12.68 8.67 -7.70
CA GLY A 75 -12.35 10.09 -7.62
C GLY A 75 -11.77 10.50 -6.26
N ILE A 76 -11.14 9.57 -5.53
CA ILE A 76 -10.37 9.86 -4.33
C ILE A 76 -9.09 10.60 -4.76
N GLU A 77 -8.82 11.74 -4.15
CA GLU A 77 -7.69 12.59 -4.54
C GLU A 77 -6.39 12.21 -3.85
N VAL A 78 -6.47 11.75 -2.61
CA VAL A 78 -5.30 11.44 -1.77
C VAL A 78 -5.45 10.08 -1.11
N VAL A 79 -4.39 9.29 -1.14
CA VAL A 79 -4.27 8.04 -0.38
C VAL A 79 -3.02 8.06 0.47
N THR A 80 -3.13 7.71 1.76
CA THR A 80 -1.97 7.48 2.62
C THR A 80 -1.86 6.00 2.94
N LEU A 81 -0.73 5.39 2.58
CA LEU A 81 -0.39 4.01 2.89
C LEU A 81 0.55 3.97 4.09
N TYR A 82 0.08 3.46 5.23
CA TYR A 82 0.89 3.31 6.43
C TYR A 82 1.68 1.99 6.34
N LEU A 83 2.96 2.10 5.99
CA LEU A 83 3.82 0.95 5.65
C LEU A 83 4.74 0.55 6.81
N LEU A 84 5.35 1.54 7.48
CA LEU A 84 6.32 1.29 8.55
C LEU A 84 6.29 2.43 9.56
N SER A 85 5.96 2.11 10.82
CA SER A 85 6.00 3.07 11.92
C SER A 85 7.43 3.27 12.45
N SER A 86 7.70 4.43 13.08
CA SER A 86 8.93 4.67 13.84
C SER A 86 9.12 3.64 14.96
N ASP A 87 8.05 3.30 15.69
CA ASP A 87 8.10 2.26 16.75
C ASP A 87 8.53 0.89 16.21
N ASN A 88 8.13 0.54 14.99
CA ASN A 88 8.50 -0.73 14.37
C ASN A 88 9.97 -0.77 13.91
N LEU A 89 10.59 0.38 13.62
CA LEU A 89 12.01 0.46 13.28
C LEU A 89 12.89 0.03 14.46
N GLY A 90 12.53 0.43 15.69
CA GLY A 90 13.28 0.06 16.89
C GLY A 90 12.95 -1.33 17.46
N ALA A 91 11.80 -1.93 17.11
CA ALA A 91 11.28 -3.13 17.76
C ALA A 91 11.41 -4.42 16.92
N ARG A 92 11.73 -4.35 15.64
CA ARG A 92 11.84 -5.52 14.75
C ARG A 92 13.27 -6.02 14.66
N GLU A 93 13.42 -7.31 14.36
CA GLU A 93 14.72 -7.90 14.02
C GLU A 93 15.25 -7.28 12.71
N SER A 94 16.57 -7.09 12.62
CA SER A 94 17.21 -6.46 11.46
C SER A 94 16.87 -7.13 10.14
N ALA A 95 16.87 -8.46 10.09
CA ALA A 95 16.53 -9.23 8.89
C ALA A 95 15.08 -8.97 8.39
N GLU A 96 14.11 -8.85 9.32
CA GLU A 96 12.71 -8.51 8.95
C GLU A 96 12.61 -7.07 8.43
N LEU A 97 13.41 -6.15 8.98
CA LEU A 97 13.45 -4.76 8.52
C LEU A 97 14.06 -4.64 7.13
N ASP A 98 15.11 -5.39 6.84
CA ASP A 98 15.77 -5.42 5.53
C ASP A 98 14.81 -5.95 4.46
N ASP A 99 14.12 -7.07 4.75
CA ASP A 99 13.09 -7.62 3.85
C ASP A 99 11.97 -6.61 3.59
N LEU A 100 11.51 -5.91 4.64
CA LEU A 100 10.44 -4.93 4.53
C LEU A 100 10.90 -3.69 3.76
N ALA A 101 12.15 -3.24 3.97
CA ALA A 101 12.72 -2.13 3.21
C ALA A 101 12.71 -2.44 1.71
N ILE A 102 13.19 -3.63 1.30
CA ILE A 102 13.18 -4.08 -0.10
C ILE A 102 11.75 -4.10 -0.67
N ILE A 103 10.76 -4.55 0.10
CA ILE A 103 9.36 -4.59 -0.34
C ILE A 103 8.82 -3.17 -0.55
N ILE A 104 9.13 -2.24 0.36
CA ILE A 104 8.71 -0.83 0.26
C ILE A 104 9.39 -0.15 -0.94
N GLU A 105 10.67 -0.42 -1.19
CA GLU A 105 11.40 0.08 -2.36
C GLU A 105 10.76 -0.36 -3.67
N ASN A 106 10.51 -1.67 -3.78
CA ASN A 106 9.86 -2.22 -4.96
C ASN A 106 8.47 -1.60 -5.18
N LEU A 107 7.70 -1.40 -4.10
CA LEU A 107 6.41 -0.73 -4.18
C LEU A 107 6.56 0.72 -4.65
N ALA A 108 7.45 1.51 -4.04
CA ALA A 108 7.68 2.91 -4.40
C ALA A 108 8.13 3.06 -5.85
N ASP A 109 9.03 2.19 -6.30
CA ASP A 109 9.47 2.18 -7.70
C ASP A 109 8.34 1.83 -8.66
N GLN A 110 7.55 0.80 -8.37
CA GLN A 110 6.38 0.41 -9.18
C GLN A 110 5.36 1.55 -9.26
N LEU A 111 4.99 2.16 -8.13
CA LEU A 111 4.03 3.26 -8.09
C LEU A 111 4.52 4.48 -8.86
N SER A 112 5.83 4.76 -8.83
CA SER A 112 6.42 5.89 -9.54
C SER A 112 6.47 5.74 -11.07
N ARG A 113 6.18 4.56 -11.60
CA ARG A 113 6.08 4.30 -13.06
C ARG A 113 4.73 4.66 -13.66
N PHE A 114 3.71 4.87 -12.84
CA PHE A 114 2.41 5.34 -13.32
C PHE A 114 2.49 6.83 -13.68
N SER A 115 2.14 7.15 -14.90
CA SER A 115 2.30 8.49 -15.47
C SER A 115 1.41 9.56 -14.83
N ASN A 116 0.38 9.16 -14.11
CA ASN A 116 -0.60 10.06 -13.51
C ASN A 116 -0.50 10.15 -11.98
N TRP A 117 0.07 9.15 -11.30
CA TRP A 117 0.14 9.11 -9.84
C TRP A 117 1.32 9.93 -9.31
N ARG A 118 1.08 10.67 -8.25
CA ARG A 118 2.09 11.45 -7.55
C ARG A 118 2.44 10.78 -6.22
N VAL A 119 3.68 10.30 -6.09
CA VAL A 119 4.17 9.64 -4.89
C VAL A 119 4.90 10.63 -4.00
N LYS A 120 4.67 10.57 -2.69
CA LYS A 120 5.36 11.36 -1.68
C LYS A 120 5.69 10.49 -0.47
N HIS A 121 6.89 10.63 0.07
CA HIS A 121 7.26 10.06 1.36
C HIS A 121 6.79 10.98 2.49
N VAL A 122 6.28 10.39 3.58
CA VAL A 122 5.89 11.07 4.83
C VAL A 122 6.48 10.28 6.01
N GLY A 123 7.14 10.97 6.91
CA GLY A 123 7.80 10.40 8.08
C GLY A 123 9.28 10.76 8.18
N SER A 124 9.94 10.27 9.23
CA SER A 124 11.36 10.52 9.48
C SER A 124 12.24 9.62 8.61
N THR A 125 13.26 10.22 8.01
CA THR A 125 14.28 9.47 7.24
C THR A 125 15.48 9.05 8.09
N LYS A 126 15.58 9.50 9.35
CA LYS A 126 16.78 9.39 10.18
C LYS A 126 17.25 7.95 10.39
N GLU A 127 16.31 7.04 10.63
CA GLU A 127 16.58 5.63 10.94
C GLU A 127 16.38 4.70 9.75
N LEU A 128 16.01 5.24 8.59
CA LEU A 128 15.83 4.43 7.39
C LEU A 128 17.17 4.08 6.74
N PRO A 129 17.32 2.87 6.18
CA PRO A 129 18.47 2.51 5.36
C PRO A 129 18.69 3.50 4.21
N GLN A 130 19.94 3.76 3.83
CA GLN A 130 20.27 4.73 2.79
C GLN A 130 19.57 4.41 1.46
N HIS A 131 19.61 3.14 1.02
CA HIS A 131 18.99 2.70 -0.24
C HIS A 131 17.48 2.96 -0.27
N LEU A 132 16.77 2.76 0.87
CA LEU A 132 15.33 3.05 0.97
C LEU A 132 15.06 4.56 0.88
N ARG A 133 15.89 5.40 1.55
CA ARG A 133 15.78 6.86 1.44
C ARG A 133 15.93 7.34 0.01
N ASP A 134 16.93 6.83 -0.68
CA ASP A 134 17.24 7.22 -2.06
C ASP A 134 16.11 6.80 -3.01
N THR A 135 15.54 5.59 -2.81
CA THR A 135 14.42 5.11 -3.61
C THR A 135 13.16 5.94 -3.39
N LEU A 136 12.82 6.26 -2.12
CA LEU A 136 11.66 7.09 -1.80
C LEU A 136 11.80 8.52 -2.36
N ALA A 137 12.98 9.11 -2.23
CA ALA A 137 13.28 10.44 -2.79
C ALA A 137 13.19 10.42 -4.32
N GLY A 138 13.78 9.42 -4.97
CA GLY A 138 13.72 9.26 -6.43
C GLY A 138 12.30 9.04 -6.95
N ALA A 139 11.48 8.26 -6.25
CA ALA A 139 10.07 8.08 -6.60
C ALA A 139 9.28 9.39 -6.51
N ALA A 140 9.50 10.17 -5.44
CA ALA A 140 8.86 11.46 -5.26
C ALA A 140 9.28 12.47 -6.34
N GLU A 141 10.57 12.52 -6.68
CA GLU A 141 11.08 13.40 -7.73
C GLU A 141 10.52 13.05 -9.11
N ARG A 142 10.58 11.76 -9.51
CA ARG A 142 10.06 11.29 -10.80
C ARG A 142 8.60 11.63 -11.02
N THR A 143 7.80 11.64 -9.94
CA THR A 143 6.35 11.86 -10.00
C THR A 143 5.93 13.27 -9.58
N SER A 144 6.87 14.16 -9.31
CA SER A 144 6.60 15.49 -8.73
C SER A 144 5.67 16.38 -9.58
N LYS A 145 5.66 16.18 -10.90
CA LYS A 145 4.83 16.94 -11.86
C LYS A 145 3.49 16.27 -12.17
N ASN A 146 3.23 15.06 -11.64
CA ASN A 146 1.97 14.37 -11.87
C ASN A 146 0.86 15.02 -11.03
N SER A 147 -0.34 15.09 -11.58
CA SER A 147 -1.50 15.79 -11.00
C SER A 147 -2.68 14.87 -10.66
N GLY A 148 -2.55 13.56 -10.88
CA GLY A 148 -3.60 12.60 -10.55
C GLY A 148 -3.58 12.18 -9.08
N LEU A 149 -3.84 10.90 -8.80
CA LEU A 149 -3.91 10.38 -7.44
C LEU A 149 -2.62 10.67 -6.65
N HIS A 150 -2.74 11.37 -5.52
CA HIS A 150 -1.63 11.64 -4.61
C HIS A 150 -1.49 10.48 -3.62
N ILE A 151 -0.32 9.83 -3.60
CA ILE A 151 -0.03 8.67 -2.78
C ILE A 151 1.06 9.03 -1.79
N ASN A 152 0.70 9.10 -0.50
CA ASN A 152 1.63 9.29 0.59
C ASN A 152 2.08 7.92 1.09
N LEU A 153 3.39 7.65 1.05
CA LEU A 153 4.01 6.48 1.66
C LEU A 153 4.49 6.86 3.05
N ALA A 154 3.77 6.46 4.09
CA ALA A 154 4.14 6.71 5.48
C ALA A 154 5.14 5.63 5.93
N VAL A 155 6.42 6.01 5.96
CA VAL A 155 7.58 5.16 6.28
C VAL A 155 8.44 5.87 7.31
N GLY A 156 8.71 5.22 8.44
CA GLY A 156 9.33 5.88 9.59
C GLY A 156 8.41 6.95 10.18
N TYR A 157 7.10 6.71 10.14
CA TYR A 157 6.09 7.67 10.58
C TYR A 157 5.62 7.36 12.00
N GLY A 158 5.61 8.38 12.85
CA GLY A 158 5.03 8.35 14.18
C GLY A 158 4.12 9.55 14.39
N GLY A 159 2.84 9.32 14.72
CA GLY A 159 1.88 10.41 14.91
C GLY A 159 2.24 11.35 16.08
N ARG A 160 3.00 10.88 17.07
CA ARG A 160 3.51 11.73 18.17
C ARG A 160 4.63 12.63 17.72
N GLU A 161 5.52 12.14 16.85
CA GLU A 161 6.67 12.87 16.33
C GLU A 161 6.25 13.99 15.35
N GLU A 162 5.07 13.86 14.75
CA GLU A 162 4.54 14.87 13.84
C GLU A 162 3.96 16.09 14.59
N ILE A 163 3.57 15.91 15.85
CA ILE A 163 2.92 16.95 16.68
C ILE A 163 3.95 17.70 17.54
N THR A 164 5.15 17.14 17.72
CA THR A 164 6.23 17.74 18.53
C THR A 164 7.28 18.43 17.70
#